data_ba4cf7ac4c2e125ecb179485b7041b19
#
_entry.id   ba4cf7ac4c2e125ecb179485b7041b19
#
_cell.length_a   1.000
_cell.length_b   1.000
_cell.length_c   1.000
_cell.angle_alpha   90.00
_cell.angle_beta   90.00
_cell.angle_gamma   90.00
#
_symmetry.space_group_name_H-M   'P 1'
#
loop_
_entity.id
_entity.type
_entity.pdbx_description
1 polymer ?
#
loop_
_entity_poly.entity_id
_entity_poly.type
_entity_poly.pdbx_seq_one_letter_code
_entity_poly.pdbx_strand_id
1 'polypeptide(L)'
;MKEVIKTILKELKTVHPESYYIKNSAKTVKYPYVVFSTSLTNIDDYADGCYLDVDVFCNNGLDQVQIETLSESIKMHFRHFDTMLEDCYMRTQFQAMQTVPTNLDDLQRRNLRFYIKLDWRK
;
A
#
# COMPACT_ATOMS: atom_id res chain seq x y z
N MET A 1 12.11 2.13 10.34
CA MET A 1 11.15 1.42 9.46
C MET A 1 9.95 0.86 10.20
N LYS A 2 10.13 0.39 11.42
CA LYS A 2 9.01 -0.19 12.19
C LYS A 2 7.83 0.78 12.35
N GLU A 3 8.10 2.03 12.71
CA GLU A 3 7.06 3.05 12.86
C GLU A 3 6.43 3.41 11.52
N VAL A 4 7.22 3.42 10.45
CA VAL A 4 6.72 3.68 9.10
C VAL A 4 5.73 2.60 8.68
N ILE A 5 6.10 1.32 8.88
CA ILE A 5 5.24 0.19 8.54
C ILE A 5 3.95 0.23 9.35
N LYS A 6 4.02 0.51 10.66
CA LYS A 6 2.84 0.64 11.51
C LYS A 6 1.92 1.75 11.04
N THR A 7 2.49 2.88 10.64
CA THR A 7 1.74 4.02 10.13
C THR A 7 1.03 3.67 8.83
N ILE A 8 1.72 3.03 7.89
CA ILE A 8 1.13 2.61 6.62
C ILE A 8 -0.03 1.64 6.87
N LEU A 9 0.18 0.65 7.74
CA LEU A 9 -0.85 -0.33 8.05
C LEU A 9 -2.08 0.34 8.66
N LYS A 10 -1.88 1.25 9.59
CA LYS A 10 -2.97 2.02 10.22
C LYS A 10 -3.75 2.82 9.17
N GLU A 11 -3.04 3.51 8.28
CA GLU A 11 -3.68 4.33 7.24
C GLU A 11 -4.43 3.47 6.22
N LEU A 12 -3.86 2.33 5.81
CA LEU A 12 -4.55 1.40 4.92
C LEU A 12 -5.82 0.85 5.58
N LYS A 13 -5.78 0.54 6.86
CA LYS A 13 -6.97 0.04 7.56
C LYS A 13 -8.08 1.07 7.69
N THR A 14 -7.76 2.37 7.64
CA THR A 14 -8.82 3.40 7.58
C THR A 14 -9.53 3.39 6.24
N VAL A 15 -8.84 3.02 5.16
CA VAL A 15 -9.44 2.89 3.82
C VAL A 15 -10.16 1.55 3.70
N HIS A 16 -9.53 0.47 4.16
CA HIS A 16 -10.07 -0.88 4.04
C HIS A 16 -9.61 -1.74 5.22
N PRO A 17 -10.54 -2.25 6.07
CA PRO A 17 -10.15 -3.00 7.28
C PRO A 17 -9.33 -4.27 7.01
N GLU A 18 -9.58 -4.96 5.89
CA GLU A 18 -8.85 -6.17 5.51
C GLU A 18 -7.55 -5.80 4.79
N SER A 19 -6.64 -5.14 5.51
CA SER A 19 -5.31 -4.74 5.02
C SER A 19 -4.23 -5.39 5.85
N TYR A 20 -3.18 -5.89 5.19
CA TYR A 20 -2.14 -6.71 5.81
C TYR A 20 -0.76 -6.33 5.28
N TYR A 21 0.26 -6.56 6.13
CA TYR A 21 1.65 -6.39 5.73
C TYR A 21 2.23 -7.74 5.29
N ILE A 22 2.82 -7.78 4.09
CA ILE A 22 3.48 -8.92 3.46
C ILE A 22 2.49 -9.99 2.98
N LYS A 23 1.60 -10.45 3.84
CA LYS A 23 0.64 -11.50 3.48
C LYS A 23 -0.64 -11.36 4.29
N ASN A 24 -1.73 -11.90 3.73
CA ASN A 24 -3.00 -11.99 4.46
C ASN A 24 -2.87 -13.06 5.53
N SER A 25 -2.91 -12.65 6.80
CA SER A 25 -2.77 -13.54 7.95
C SER A 25 -4.10 -13.94 8.58
N ALA A 26 -5.23 -13.59 7.96
CA ALA A 26 -6.55 -13.94 8.47
C ALA A 26 -6.79 -15.45 8.39
N LYS A 27 -7.50 -16.00 9.38
CA LYS A 27 -7.87 -17.43 9.37
C LYS A 27 -8.80 -17.75 8.22
N THR A 28 -9.71 -16.83 7.89
CA THR A 28 -10.62 -16.93 6.76
C THR A 28 -10.38 -15.74 5.85
N VAL A 29 -10.04 -16.00 4.60
CA VAL A 29 -9.79 -14.94 3.62
C VAL A 29 -11.12 -14.30 3.23
N LYS A 30 -11.19 -12.98 3.37
CA LYS A 30 -12.34 -12.17 2.97
C LYS A 30 -11.92 -11.25 1.84
N TYR A 31 -12.67 -11.24 0.76
CA TYR A 31 -12.43 -10.34 -0.36
C TYR A 31 -13.36 -9.13 -0.27
N PRO A 32 -12.92 -7.97 -0.75
CA PRO A 32 -11.55 -7.68 -1.17
C PRO A 32 -10.59 -7.58 0.01
N TYR A 33 -9.32 -7.81 -0.23
CA TYR A 33 -8.29 -7.56 0.77
C TYR A 33 -7.08 -6.88 0.14
N VAL A 34 -6.25 -6.26 0.98
CA VAL A 34 -5.10 -5.47 0.57
C VAL A 34 -3.86 -5.98 1.28
N VAL A 35 -2.77 -6.14 0.54
CA VAL A 35 -1.48 -6.52 1.11
C VAL A 35 -0.45 -5.50 0.63
N PHE A 36 0.39 -5.02 1.54
CA PHE A 36 1.45 -4.11 1.15
C PHE A 36 2.83 -4.64 1.54
N SER A 37 3.82 -4.19 0.81
CA SER A 37 5.22 -4.45 1.10
C SER A 37 6.04 -3.18 0.86
N THR A 38 7.21 -3.12 1.47
CA THR A 38 8.10 -1.97 1.37
C THR A 38 9.49 -2.41 0.95
N SER A 39 10.20 -1.52 0.24
CA SER A 39 11.58 -1.74 -0.18
C SER A 39 12.35 -0.45 0.08
N LEU A 40 13.35 -0.53 0.98
CA LEU A 40 14.10 0.63 1.43
C LEU A 40 15.34 0.85 0.54
N THR A 41 15.56 2.11 0.17
CA THR A 41 16.75 2.52 -0.59
C THR A 41 17.35 3.74 0.10
N ASN A 42 18.65 3.70 0.33
CA ASN A 42 19.35 4.83 0.96
C ASN A 42 19.53 5.96 -0.06
N ILE A 43 19.19 7.19 0.33
CA ILE A 43 19.41 8.40 -0.47
C ILE A 43 20.71 9.06 -0.06
N ASP A 44 20.85 9.35 1.26
CA ASP A 44 22.06 9.93 1.85
C ASP A 44 22.07 9.65 3.35
N ASP A 45 22.96 10.30 4.10
CA ASP A 45 23.08 10.07 5.54
C ASP A 45 21.86 10.55 6.35
N TYR A 46 20.98 11.34 5.74
CA TYR A 46 19.84 11.96 6.43
C TYR A 46 18.50 11.49 5.91
N ALA A 47 18.47 10.82 4.77
CA ALA A 47 17.23 10.45 4.13
C ALA A 47 17.31 9.09 3.46
N ASP A 48 16.20 8.38 3.49
CA ASP A 48 16.00 7.14 2.73
C ASP A 48 14.80 7.28 1.83
N GLY A 49 14.81 6.55 0.73
CA GLY A 49 13.65 6.34 -0.13
C GLY A 49 13.06 4.97 0.15
N CYS A 50 11.75 4.87 0.04
CA CYS A 50 11.05 3.63 0.25
C CYS A 50 10.00 3.47 -0.85
N TYR A 51 10.03 2.33 -1.55
CA TYR A 51 8.92 1.98 -2.44
C TYR A 51 7.88 1.25 -1.62
N LEU A 52 6.66 1.70 -1.74
CA LEU A 52 5.50 1.06 -1.14
C LEU A 52 4.70 0.42 -2.28
N ASP A 53 4.60 -0.89 -2.26
CA ASP A 53 3.76 -1.64 -3.19
C ASP A 53 2.52 -2.11 -2.47
N VAL A 54 1.35 -1.70 -2.98
CA VAL A 54 0.05 -2.07 -2.42
C VAL A 54 -0.66 -2.93 -3.44
N ASP A 55 -0.98 -4.17 -3.05
CA ASP A 55 -1.71 -5.09 -3.90
C ASP A 55 -3.14 -5.24 -3.39
N VAL A 56 -4.09 -5.04 -4.30
CA VAL A 56 -5.52 -5.17 -4.02
C VAL A 56 -6.01 -6.46 -4.69
N PHE A 57 -6.69 -7.30 -3.91
CA PHE A 57 -7.23 -8.58 -4.39
C PHE A 57 -8.74 -8.59 -4.27
N CYS A 58 -9.40 -8.88 -5.38
CA CYS A 58 -10.85 -9.06 -5.46
C CYS A 58 -11.18 -10.38 -6.15
N ASN A 59 -12.40 -10.87 -5.96
CA ASN A 59 -12.85 -12.12 -6.58
C ASN A 59 -14.19 -11.96 -7.28
N ASN A 60 -14.45 -10.81 -7.92
CA ASN A 60 -15.72 -10.50 -8.56
C ASN A 60 -15.81 -10.96 -10.02
N GLY A 61 -14.99 -11.92 -10.43
CA GLY A 61 -15.02 -12.43 -11.79
C GLY A 61 -14.65 -11.34 -12.81
N LEU A 62 -15.57 -11.06 -13.76
CA LEU A 62 -15.34 -10.07 -14.80
C LEU A 62 -15.68 -8.64 -14.40
N ASP A 63 -16.29 -8.44 -13.22
CA ASP A 63 -16.66 -7.12 -12.75
C ASP A 63 -15.44 -6.42 -12.15
N GLN A 64 -15.02 -5.32 -12.78
CA GLN A 64 -13.85 -4.55 -12.36
C GLN A 64 -14.20 -3.34 -11.48
N VAL A 65 -15.48 -3.08 -11.22
CA VAL A 65 -15.91 -1.86 -10.51
C VAL A 65 -15.39 -1.85 -9.08
N GLN A 66 -15.48 -2.95 -8.37
CA GLN A 66 -15.05 -3.01 -6.96
C GLN A 66 -13.54 -2.78 -6.82
N ILE A 67 -12.74 -3.43 -7.64
CA ILE A 67 -11.27 -3.29 -7.56
C ILE A 67 -10.84 -1.87 -7.99
N GLU A 68 -11.51 -1.28 -8.99
CA GLU A 68 -11.25 0.09 -9.39
C GLU A 68 -11.59 1.07 -8.27
N THR A 69 -12.76 0.90 -7.65
CA THR A 69 -13.21 1.79 -6.58
C THR A 69 -12.26 1.75 -5.38
N LEU A 70 -11.87 0.55 -4.95
CA LEU A 70 -10.95 0.39 -3.83
C LEU A 70 -9.56 0.92 -4.16
N SER A 71 -9.06 0.61 -5.35
CA SER A 71 -7.74 1.09 -5.80
C SER A 71 -7.70 2.61 -5.85
N GLU A 72 -8.75 3.24 -6.37
CA GLU A 72 -8.83 4.70 -6.43
C GLU A 72 -8.88 5.31 -5.02
N SER A 73 -9.60 4.70 -4.10
CA SER A 73 -9.67 5.16 -2.70
C SER A 73 -8.29 5.13 -2.05
N ILE A 74 -7.52 4.06 -2.28
CA ILE A 74 -6.16 3.93 -1.76
C ILE A 74 -5.25 5.00 -2.38
N LYS A 75 -5.32 5.16 -3.70
CA LYS A 75 -4.55 6.17 -4.42
C LYS A 75 -4.80 7.57 -3.87
N MET A 76 -6.07 7.93 -3.71
CA MET A 76 -6.44 9.26 -3.24
C MET A 76 -5.99 9.48 -1.79
N HIS A 77 -6.03 8.45 -0.96
CA HIS A 77 -5.61 8.55 0.43
C HIS A 77 -4.10 8.83 0.57
N PHE A 78 -3.28 8.13 -0.21
CA PHE A 78 -1.83 8.21 -0.09
C PHE A 78 -1.16 9.17 -1.06
N ARG A 79 -1.88 9.70 -2.03
CA ARG A 79 -1.31 10.52 -3.11
C ARG A 79 -0.49 11.71 -2.61
N HIS A 80 -0.98 12.38 -1.57
CA HIS A 80 -0.32 13.52 -0.95
C HIS A 80 -0.25 13.37 0.57
N PHE A 81 -0.17 12.14 1.03
CA PHE A 81 -0.11 11.88 2.45
C PHE A 81 1.28 12.22 2.99
N ASP A 82 1.32 12.99 4.07
CA ASP A 82 2.54 13.22 4.81
C ASP A 82 2.25 13.21 6.30
N THR A 83 3.25 12.88 7.08
CA THR A 83 3.11 12.88 8.53
C THR A 83 4.47 12.96 9.21
N MET A 84 4.49 13.60 10.37
CA MET A 84 5.67 13.64 11.22
C MET A 84 5.59 12.47 12.20
N LEU A 85 6.55 11.56 12.10
CA LEU A 85 6.72 10.50 13.08
C LEU A 85 7.77 10.91 14.11
N GLU A 86 7.94 10.10 15.15
CA GLU A 86 8.94 10.39 16.19
C GLU A 86 10.35 10.49 15.61
N ASP A 87 10.71 9.56 14.71
CA ASP A 87 12.05 9.44 14.18
C ASP A 87 12.25 10.05 12.79
N CYS A 88 11.20 10.39 12.08
CA CYS A 88 11.32 10.89 10.71
C CYS A 88 10.09 11.68 10.25
N TYR A 89 10.30 12.46 9.20
CA TYR A 89 9.21 13.05 8.42
C TYR A 89 8.98 12.20 7.18
N MET A 90 7.75 11.72 7.02
CA MET A 90 7.37 10.81 5.94
C MET A 90 6.47 11.52 4.95
N ARG A 91 6.83 11.46 3.66
CA ARG A 91 6.03 11.99 2.56
C ARG A 91 5.81 10.94 1.51
N THR A 92 4.57 10.76 1.05
CA THR A 92 4.24 9.79 0.02
C THR A 92 3.95 10.47 -1.30
N GLN A 93 4.26 9.76 -2.39
CA GLN A 93 4.00 10.22 -3.75
C GLN A 93 3.53 9.03 -4.57
N PHE A 94 2.40 9.20 -5.27
CA PHE A 94 1.90 8.15 -6.16
C PHE A 94 2.80 8.03 -7.39
N GLN A 95 3.12 6.80 -7.78
CA GLN A 95 3.93 6.55 -8.97
C GLN A 95 3.19 5.84 -10.08
N ALA A 96 2.53 4.72 -9.76
CA ALA A 96 1.94 3.88 -10.80
C ALA A 96 0.83 3.00 -10.25
N MET A 97 -0.07 2.61 -11.14
CA MET A 97 -1.09 1.62 -10.87
C MET A 97 -1.21 0.71 -12.09
N GLN A 98 -1.22 -0.61 -11.86
CA GLN A 98 -1.26 -1.56 -12.96
C GLN A 98 -2.08 -2.79 -12.58
N THR A 99 -2.71 -3.39 -13.58
CA THR A 99 -3.37 -4.69 -13.46
C THR A 99 -2.30 -5.77 -13.45
N VAL A 100 -2.38 -6.69 -12.50
CA VAL A 100 -1.47 -7.83 -12.43
C VAL A 100 -2.21 -9.09 -12.86
N PRO A 101 -1.74 -9.82 -13.88
CA PRO A 101 -2.38 -11.05 -14.30
C PRO A 101 -2.40 -12.09 -13.20
N THR A 102 -3.50 -12.87 -13.13
CA THR A 102 -3.61 -14.00 -12.23
C THR A 102 -3.92 -15.25 -13.06
N ASN A 103 -3.68 -16.42 -12.48
CA ASN A 103 -3.97 -17.69 -13.14
C ASN A 103 -5.42 -18.15 -12.92
N LEU A 104 -6.23 -17.37 -12.20
CA LEU A 104 -7.61 -17.70 -11.87
C LEU A 104 -8.55 -16.66 -12.50
N ASP A 105 -9.60 -17.15 -13.17
CA ASP A 105 -10.51 -16.28 -13.92
C ASP A 105 -11.29 -15.32 -13.03
N ASP A 106 -11.61 -15.72 -11.81
CA ASP A 106 -12.38 -14.91 -10.87
C ASP A 106 -11.52 -14.08 -9.91
N LEU A 107 -10.20 -14.29 -9.92
CA LEU A 107 -9.30 -13.54 -9.05
C LEU A 107 -8.72 -12.36 -9.80
N GLN A 108 -8.89 -11.19 -9.22
CA GLN A 108 -8.38 -9.92 -9.75
C GLN A 108 -7.31 -9.40 -8.82
N ARG A 109 -6.24 -8.85 -9.39
CA ARG A 109 -5.15 -8.24 -8.64
C ARG A 109 -4.74 -6.93 -9.28
N ARG A 110 -4.62 -5.88 -8.47
CA ARG A 110 -4.16 -4.57 -8.90
C ARG A 110 -3.00 -4.13 -8.00
N ASN A 111 -1.93 -3.63 -8.61
CA ASN A 111 -0.78 -3.11 -7.87
C ASN A 111 -0.75 -1.59 -7.97
N LEU A 112 -0.57 -0.94 -6.82
CA LEU A 112 -0.31 0.49 -6.74
C LEU A 112 1.07 0.69 -6.16
N ARG A 113 1.89 1.50 -6.80
CA ARG A 113 3.23 1.81 -6.31
C ARG A 113 3.31 3.27 -5.89
N PHE A 114 3.84 3.48 -4.69
CA PHE A 114 4.13 4.80 -4.15
C PHE A 114 5.61 4.90 -3.82
N TYR A 115 6.13 6.09 -3.91
CA TYR A 115 7.46 6.40 -3.41
C TYR A 115 7.31 7.19 -2.11
N ILE A 116 8.05 6.77 -1.08
CA ILE A 116 8.01 7.42 0.22
C ILE A 116 9.40 7.96 0.50
N LYS A 117 9.49 9.26 0.80
CA LYS A 117 10.72 9.86 1.26
C LYS A 117 10.69 9.96 2.78
N LEU A 118 11.74 9.47 3.41
CA LEU A 118 11.90 9.47 4.86
C LEU A 118 13.07 10.37 5.22
N ASP A 119 12.76 11.51 5.82
CA ASP A 119 13.77 12.44 6.32
C ASP A 119 13.97 12.16 7.81
N TRP A 120 15.08 11.53 8.14
CA TRP A 120 15.36 11.09 9.51
C TRP A 120 15.76 12.24 10.40
N ARG A 121 15.29 12.21 11.64
CA ARG A 121 15.73 13.14 12.68
C ARG A 121 17.07 12.66 13.23
N LYS A 122 17.92 13.62 13.48
CA LYS A 122 19.22 13.38 14.09
C LYS A 122 19.28 14.04 15.45
#